data_499f4a9e8ff63d9b77088aba712fbd63
#
_entry.id   499f4a9e8ff63d9b77088aba712fbd63
#
_cell.length_a   1.000
_cell.length_b   1.000
_cell.length_c   1.000
_cell.angle_alpha   90.00
_cell.angle_beta   90.00
_cell.angle_gamma   90.00
#
_symmetry.space_group_name_H-M   'P 1'
#
loop_
_entity.id
_entity.type
_entity.pdbx_description
1 polymer ?
#
loop_
_entity_poly.entity_id
_entity_poly.type
_entity_poly.pdbx_seq_one_letter_code
_entity_poly.pdbx_strand_id
1 'polypeptide(L)'
;MPELPKLLLYSLSINERQYSALDNLVGKETSAIRIAFIENAADVIPGSEPWVRSIRNAFIRRGYQVEPIDLRVWRQRPAQLQQRLASKDVIWLGGGNTYYLRWILKTSGADGMIQRLVREGKVFCGWSAGAIVAGPTIEYFEAMDNVEDAPEIVLDGLCLTPITIIPHIDNADFIEGAHMANMQLQAAGYSTLPLGDTEALVIDGSHQRIID
;
A
#
# COMPACT_ATOMS: atom_id res chain seq x y z
N MET A 1 22.60 -7.26 -9.16
CA MET A 1 21.38 -8.09 -9.13
C MET A 1 20.29 -7.25 -8.50
N PRO A 2 19.01 -7.34 -8.91
CA PRO A 2 17.95 -6.63 -8.20
C PRO A 2 17.92 -7.10 -6.74
N GLU A 3 17.71 -6.17 -5.81
CA GLU A 3 17.54 -6.53 -4.42
C GLU A 3 16.19 -7.25 -4.23
N LEU A 4 16.13 -8.16 -3.28
CA LEU A 4 14.89 -8.85 -2.92
C LEU A 4 13.96 -7.86 -2.21
N PRO A 5 12.63 -7.96 -2.43
CA PRO A 5 11.69 -6.95 -1.96
C PRO A 5 11.63 -6.88 -0.42
N LYS A 6 11.45 -5.67 0.08
CA LYS A 6 11.20 -5.37 1.50
C LYS A 6 9.83 -4.71 1.62
N LEU A 7 8.84 -5.46 2.11
CA LEU A 7 7.45 -5.01 2.14
C LEU A 7 6.87 -5.17 3.55
N LEU A 8 6.05 -4.19 3.96
CA LEU A 8 5.12 -4.29 5.07
C LEU A 8 3.72 -4.04 4.52
N LEU A 9 2.86 -5.06 4.50
CA LEU A 9 1.50 -4.99 3.95
C LEU A 9 0.52 -5.29 5.08
N TYR A 10 -0.25 -4.28 5.51
CA TYR A 10 -1.15 -4.41 6.66
C TYR A 10 -2.60 -4.09 6.32
N SER A 11 -3.51 -4.66 7.10
CA SER A 11 -4.95 -4.58 6.88
C SER A 11 -5.52 -3.22 7.30
N LEU A 12 -5.81 -3.01 8.59
CA LEU A 12 -6.44 -1.77 9.06
C LEU A 12 -5.56 -0.98 10.01
N SER A 13 -5.13 -1.58 11.10
CA SER A 13 -4.37 -0.90 12.15
C SER A 13 -2.88 -1.22 12.10
N ILE A 14 -2.06 -0.23 12.41
CA ILE A 14 -0.63 -0.41 12.59
C ILE A 14 -0.30 -0.27 14.08
N ASN A 15 0.36 -1.28 14.64
CA ASN A 15 0.72 -1.37 16.06
C ASN A 15 2.25 -1.32 16.26
N GLU A 16 2.69 -1.45 17.52
CA GLU A 16 4.11 -1.37 17.88
C GLU A 16 4.98 -2.43 17.19
N ARG A 17 4.46 -3.67 16.99
CA ARG A 17 5.21 -4.73 16.31
C ARG A 17 5.39 -4.42 14.83
N GLN A 18 4.37 -3.87 14.20
CA GLN A 18 4.39 -3.50 12.79
C GLN A 18 5.29 -2.28 12.55
N TYR A 19 5.28 -1.27 13.44
CA TYR A 19 6.25 -0.18 13.39
C TYR A 19 7.69 -0.68 13.56
N SER A 20 7.91 -1.57 14.53
CA SER A 20 9.24 -2.17 14.72
C SER A 20 9.69 -3.00 13.51
N ALA A 21 8.74 -3.69 12.84
CA ALA A 21 9.04 -4.40 11.61
C ALA A 21 9.44 -3.44 10.48
N LEU A 22 8.75 -2.28 10.36
CA LEU A 22 9.10 -1.25 9.39
C LEU A 22 10.51 -0.70 9.64
N ASP A 23 10.84 -0.37 10.89
CA ASP A 23 12.16 0.13 11.28
C ASP A 23 13.25 -0.89 10.93
N ASN A 24 13.01 -2.18 11.22
CA ASN A 24 13.94 -3.27 10.91
C ASN A 24 14.13 -3.46 9.40
N LEU A 25 13.06 -3.38 8.59
CA LEU A 25 13.16 -3.46 7.13
C LEU A 25 14.03 -2.34 6.55
N VAL A 26 13.91 -1.13 7.11
CA VAL A 26 14.72 0.03 6.68
C VAL A 26 16.16 -0.06 7.23
N GLY A 27 16.33 -0.59 8.43
CA GLY A 27 17.65 -0.72 9.09
C GLY A 27 18.22 0.62 9.56
N LYS A 28 17.36 1.57 9.96
CA LYS A 28 17.73 2.89 10.48
C LYS A 28 16.98 3.21 11.76
N GLU A 29 17.51 4.15 12.54
CA GLU A 29 16.77 4.76 13.64
C GLU A 29 15.50 5.45 13.11
N THR A 30 14.39 5.30 13.81
CA THR A 30 13.07 5.81 13.39
C THR A 30 13.11 7.28 12.96
N SER A 31 13.83 8.13 13.72
CA SER A 31 13.96 9.57 13.45
C SER A 31 14.75 9.91 12.17
N ALA A 32 15.48 8.95 11.63
CA ALA A 32 16.23 9.09 10.38
C ALA A 32 15.46 8.54 9.15
N ILE A 33 14.33 7.83 9.37
CA ILE A 33 13.54 7.22 8.31
C ILE A 33 12.65 8.28 7.63
N ARG A 34 12.82 8.42 6.32
CA ARG A 34 12.05 9.34 5.48
C ARG A 34 10.99 8.59 4.71
N ILE A 35 9.74 9.00 4.84
CA ILE A 35 8.58 8.34 4.23
C ILE A 35 7.95 9.25 3.17
N ALA A 36 7.80 8.74 1.94
CA ALA A 36 6.85 9.28 0.97
C ALA A 36 5.45 8.78 1.33
N PHE A 37 4.58 9.68 1.77
CA PHE A 37 3.27 9.34 2.29
C PHE A 37 2.19 9.67 1.24
N ILE A 38 1.73 8.65 0.50
CA ILE A 38 0.79 8.78 -0.63
C ILE A 38 -0.60 8.38 -0.15
N GLU A 39 -1.49 9.36 -0.03
CA GLU A 39 -2.83 9.23 0.57
C GLU A 39 -3.95 9.17 -0.48
N ASN A 40 -3.62 9.15 -1.77
CA ASN A 40 -4.58 9.37 -2.85
C ASN A 40 -5.71 8.34 -2.97
N ALA A 41 -5.58 7.14 -2.39
CA ALA A 41 -6.70 6.20 -2.31
C ALA A 41 -7.95 6.80 -1.63
N ALA A 42 -7.74 7.75 -0.73
CA ALA A 42 -8.78 8.42 0.06
C ALA A 42 -9.42 9.63 -0.64
N ASP A 43 -8.91 10.08 -1.80
CA ASP A 43 -9.37 11.29 -2.50
C ASP A 43 -10.88 11.26 -2.85
N VAL A 44 -11.42 10.07 -3.11
CA VAL A 44 -12.80 9.84 -3.52
C VAL A 44 -13.71 9.39 -2.37
N ILE A 45 -13.18 9.28 -1.16
CA ILE A 45 -13.94 8.85 0.03
C ILE A 45 -14.43 10.10 0.78
N PRO A 46 -15.75 10.38 0.78
CA PRO A 46 -16.29 11.52 1.52
C PRO A 46 -15.93 11.46 3.01
N GLY A 47 -15.46 12.58 3.57
CA GLY A 47 -15.11 12.64 5.00
C GLY A 47 -13.82 11.93 5.38
N SER A 48 -12.97 11.55 4.43
CA SER A 48 -11.70 10.84 4.68
C SER A 48 -10.63 11.68 5.38
N GLU A 49 -10.62 13.00 5.19
CA GLU A 49 -9.54 13.88 5.64
C GLU A 49 -9.17 13.75 7.13
N PRO A 50 -10.10 13.62 8.10
CA PRO A 50 -9.75 13.47 9.51
C PRO A 50 -8.99 12.18 9.83
N TRP A 51 -9.41 11.02 9.29
CA TRP A 51 -8.73 9.76 9.57
C TRP A 51 -7.40 9.64 8.82
N VAL A 52 -7.29 10.14 7.56
CA VAL A 52 -6.03 10.24 6.83
C VAL A 52 -5.01 11.08 7.62
N ARG A 53 -5.44 12.25 8.09
CA ARG A 53 -4.60 13.13 8.93
C ARG A 53 -4.20 12.46 10.25
N SER A 54 -5.11 11.69 10.85
CA SER A 54 -4.83 10.96 12.10
C SER A 54 -3.71 9.94 11.92
N ILE A 55 -3.77 9.15 10.83
CA ILE A 55 -2.75 8.15 10.50
C ILE A 55 -1.41 8.82 10.22
N ARG A 56 -1.37 9.82 9.36
CA ARG A 56 -0.15 10.57 9.08
C ARG A 56 0.49 11.15 10.36
N ASN A 57 -0.34 11.73 11.24
CA ASN A 57 0.11 12.25 12.53
C ASN A 57 0.63 11.16 13.48
N ALA A 58 0.12 9.92 13.38
CA ALA A 58 0.64 8.79 14.17
C ALA A 58 2.09 8.48 13.78
N PHE A 59 2.41 8.44 12.48
CA PHE A 59 3.79 8.28 12.01
C PHE A 59 4.69 9.44 12.45
N ILE A 60 4.21 10.69 12.35
CA ILE A 60 4.98 11.88 12.77
C ILE A 60 5.25 11.84 14.30
N ARG A 61 4.23 11.53 15.11
CA ARG A 61 4.40 11.42 16.58
C ARG A 61 5.38 10.34 16.99
N ARG A 62 5.50 9.28 16.18
CA ARG A 62 6.49 8.22 16.41
C ARG A 62 7.92 8.64 16.04
N GLY A 63 8.08 9.76 15.34
CA GLY A 63 9.38 10.33 15.01
C GLY A 63 9.80 10.19 13.54
N TYR A 64 9.00 9.55 12.69
CA TYR A 64 9.31 9.46 11.25
C TYR A 64 9.29 10.83 10.56
N GLN A 65 10.16 11.00 9.57
CA GLN A 65 10.16 12.15 8.68
C GLN A 65 9.17 11.91 7.53
N VAL A 66 7.92 12.36 7.71
CA VAL A 66 6.83 12.11 6.77
C VAL A 66 6.69 13.26 5.78
N GLU A 67 6.72 12.96 4.48
CA GLU A 67 6.40 13.91 3.41
C GLU A 67 5.15 13.46 2.66
N PRO A 68 4.04 14.21 2.75
CA PRO A 68 2.85 13.94 1.92
C PRO A 68 3.18 14.13 0.43
N ILE A 69 2.80 13.15 -0.38
CA ILE A 69 2.97 13.19 -1.84
C ILE A 69 1.60 13.03 -2.49
N ASP A 70 1.06 14.13 -3.01
CA ASP A 70 -0.20 14.10 -3.78
C ASP A 70 0.10 13.85 -5.26
N LEU A 71 -0.19 12.65 -5.74
CA LEU A 71 0.08 12.23 -7.11
C LEU A 71 -0.65 13.08 -8.17
N ARG A 72 -1.77 13.72 -7.83
CA ARG A 72 -2.51 14.62 -8.74
C ARG A 72 -1.65 15.80 -9.19
N VAL A 73 -0.85 16.34 -8.27
CA VAL A 73 0.04 17.48 -8.52
C VAL A 73 1.23 17.09 -9.42
N TRP A 74 1.62 15.81 -9.38
CA TRP A 74 2.84 15.32 -10.03
C TRP A 74 2.62 14.69 -11.41
N ARG A 75 1.37 14.49 -11.86
CA ARG A 75 1.04 13.85 -13.15
C ARG A 75 1.78 14.45 -14.35
N GLN A 76 2.06 15.75 -14.33
CA GLN A 76 2.77 16.45 -15.40
C GLN A 76 4.25 16.71 -15.07
N ARG A 77 4.77 16.13 -13.97
CA ARG A 77 6.13 16.37 -13.48
C ARG A 77 6.83 15.07 -13.08
N PRO A 78 6.90 14.07 -13.97
CA PRO A 78 7.37 12.73 -13.60
C PRO A 78 8.83 12.73 -13.12
N ALA A 79 9.70 13.56 -13.69
CA ALA A 79 11.10 13.62 -13.27
C ALA A 79 11.25 14.12 -11.82
N GLN A 80 10.47 15.14 -11.44
CA GLN A 80 10.49 15.66 -10.05
C GLN A 80 9.86 14.65 -9.08
N LEU A 81 8.76 13.96 -9.49
CA LEU A 81 8.17 12.89 -8.68
C LEU A 81 9.19 11.78 -8.42
N GLN A 82 9.87 11.31 -9.46
CA GLN A 82 10.91 10.30 -9.33
C GLN A 82 12.00 10.72 -8.35
N GLN A 83 12.51 11.96 -8.46
CA GLN A 83 13.53 12.48 -7.58
C GLN A 83 13.04 12.52 -6.11
N ARG A 84 11.79 12.93 -5.88
CA ARG A 84 11.19 12.94 -4.54
C ARG A 84 11.08 11.53 -3.96
N LEU A 85 10.49 10.59 -4.71
CA LEU A 85 10.35 9.20 -4.26
C LEU A 85 11.71 8.55 -4.00
N ALA A 86 12.69 8.75 -4.89
CA ALA A 86 14.04 8.20 -4.74
C ALA A 86 14.78 8.74 -3.49
N SER A 87 14.45 9.96 -3.04
CA SER A 87 15.03 10.56 -1.83
C SER A 87 14.52 9.94 -0.53
N LYS A 88 13.49 9.07 -0.56
CA LYS A 88 12.87 8.45 0.61
C LYS A 88 13.43 7.05 0.88
N ASP A 89 13.22 6.59 2.10
CA ASP A 89 13.59 5.25 2.55
C ASP A 89 12.39 4.30 2.43
N VAL A 90 11.19 4.84 2.64
CA VAL A 90 9.91 4.12 2.59
C VAL A 90 8.96 4.82 1.61
N ILE A 91 8.26 4.03 0.80
CA ILE A 91 7.10 4.46 0.03
C ILE A 91 5.87 3.86 0.68
N TRP A 92 5.04 4.72 1.27
CA TRP A 92 3.80 4.31 1.94
C TRP A 92 2.60 4.66 1.07
N LEU A 93 1.76 3.66 0.79
CA LEU A 93 0.47 3.83 0.11
C LEU A 93 -0.68 3.61 1.08
N GLY A 94 -1.60 4.56 1.12
CA GLY A 94 -2.75 4.58 2.01
C GLY A 94 -3.91 3.68 1.59
N GLY A 95 -4.85 3.51 2.52
CA GLY A 95 -6.16 2.92 2.29
C GLY A 95 -7.16 3.91 1.69
N GLY A 96 -8.28 3.37 1.23
CA GLY A 96 -9.36 4.04 0.52
C GLY A 96 -9.79 3.22 -0.68
N ASN A 97 -10.15 3.83 -1.80
CA ASN A 97 -10.60 3.13 -2.99
C ASN A 97 -9.40 2.57 -3.79
N THR A 98 -9.38 1.25 -3.96
CA THR A 98 -8.29 0.50 -4.63
C THR A 98 -8.23 0.83 -6.13
N TYR A 99 -9.36 0.96 -6.80
CA TYR A 99 -9.43 1.25 -8.25
C TYR A 99 -8.93 2.67 -8.53
N TYR A 100 -9.35 3.65 -7.73
CA TYR A 100 -8.86 5.03 -7.84
C TYR A 100 -7.35 5.11 -7.56
N LEU A 101 -6.87 4.43 -6.52
CA LEU A 101 -5.44 4.36 -6.21
C LEU A 101 -4.65 3.81 -7.39
N ARG A 102 -5.11 2.68 -7.96
CA ARG A 102 -4.41 2.06 -9.08
C ARG A 102 -4.39 2.94 -10.33
N TRP A 103 -5.50 3.63 -10.62
CA TRP A 103 -5.59 4.59 -11.69
C TRP A 103 -4.63 5.77 -11.53
N ILE A 104 -4.59 6.41 -10.35
CA ILE A 104 -3.72 7.57 -10.12
C ILE A 104 -2.25 7.19 -10.13
N LEU A 105 -1.89 6.00 -9.66
CA LEU A 105 -0.54 5.46 -9.75
C LEU A 105 -0.10 5.31 -11.22
N LYS A 106 -0.96 4.76 -12.08
CA LYS A 106 -0.69 4.60 -13.52
C LYS A 106 -0.55 5.96 -14.21
N THR A 107 -1.52 6.85 -14.03
CA THR A 107 -1.58 8.12 -14.76
C THR A 107 -0.53 9.14 -14.32
N SER A 108 0.01 9.01 -13.10
CA SER A 108 1.16 9.79 -12.64
C SER A 108 2.51 9.17 -13.01
N GLY A 109 2.52 7.90 -13.46
CA GLY A 109 3.73 7.12 -13.69
C GLY A 109 4.42 6.64 -12.41
N ALA A 110 3.76 6.82 -11.25
CA ALA A 110 4.30 6.40 -9.97
C ALA A 110 4.45 4.88 -9.87
N ASP A 111 3.58 4.10 -10.53
CA ASP A 111 3.63 2.65 -10.54
C ASP A 111 5.00 2.10 -10.99
N GLY A 112 5.46 2.47 -12.17
CA GLY A 112 6.77 2.05 -12.68
C GLY A 112 7.93 2.59 -11.84
N MET A 113 7.78 3.78 -11.24
CA MET A 113 8.79 4.35 -10.33
C MET A 113 8.89 3.53 -9.03
N ILE A 114 7.75 3.19 -8.42
CA ILE A 114 7.68 2.39 -7.19
C ILE A 114 8.27 1.00 -7.44
N GLN A 115 7.85 0.31 -8.50
CA GLN A 115 8.40 -1.00 -8.87
C GLN A 115 9.92 -0.98 -9.00
N ARG A 116 10.49 0.06 -9.62
CA ARG A 116 11.93 0.20 -9.76
C ARG A 116 12.60 0.46 -8.41
N LEU A 117 12.08 1.41 -7.62
CA LEU A 117 12.65 1.78 -6.33
C LEU A 117 12.64 0.62 -5.32
N VAL A 118 11.58 -0.20 -5.32
CA VAL A 118 11.53 -1.41 -4.48
C VAL A 118 12.59 -2.42 -4.92
N ARG A 119 12.80 -2.60 -6.22
CA ARG A 119 13.90 -3.44 -6.75
C ARG A 119 15.29 -2.89 -6.46
N GLU A 120 15.40 -1.60 -6.16
CA GLU A 120 16.61 -0.92 -5.72
C GLU A 120 16.77 -0.91 -4.18
N GLY A 121 15.92 -1.66 -3.45
CA GLY A 121 16.02 -1.86 -2.00
C GLY A 121 15.22 -0.87 -1.15
N LYS A 122 14.38 -0.01 -1.74
CA LYS A 122 13.46 0.81 -0.96
C LYS A 122 12.38 -0.05 -0.32
N VAL A 123 11.98 0.30 0.90
CA VAL A 123 10.89 -0.38 1.58
C VAL A 123 9.55 0.12 1.04
N PHE A 124 8.65 -0.80 0.75
CA PHE A 124 7.26 -0.49 0.45
C PHE A 124 6.40 -0.82 1.67
N CYS A 125 5.51 0.10 2.02
CA CYS A 125 4.54 -0.08 3.09
C CYS A 125 3.13 0.20 2.54
N GLY A 126 2.27 -0.82 2.51
CA GLY A 126 0.91 -0.73 1.98
C GLY A 126 -0.14 -0.93 3.06
N TRP A 127 -1.13 -0.05 3.13
CA TRP A 127 -2.27 -0.12 4.02
C TRP A 127 -3.56 -0.36 3.23
N SER A 128 -4.33 -1.42 3.56
CA SER A 128 -5.63 -1.72 2.93
C SER A 128 -5.53 -1.68 1.40
N ALA A 129 -6.13 -0.71 0.70
CA ALA A 129 -5.97 -0.53 -0.74
C ALA A 129 -4.49 -0.50 -1.18
N GLY A 130 -3.60 0.14 -0.40
CA GLY A 130 -2.16 0.14 -0.63
C GLY A 130 -1.53 -1.25 -0.53
N ALA A 131 -2.08 -2.15 0.31
CA ALA A 131 -1.64 -3.54 0.39
C ALA A 131 -2.16 -4.37 -0.78
N ILE A 132 -3.42 -4.15 -1.20
CA ILE A 132 -4.02 -4.83 -2.35
C ILE A 132 -3.23 -4.56 -3.63
N VAL A 133 -2.94 -3.28 -3.93
CA VAL A 133 -2.24 -2.90 -5.16
C VAL A 133 -0.80 -3.42 -5.23
N ALA A 134 -0.19 -3.86 -4.12
CA ALA A 134 1.13 -4.47 -4.11
C ALA A 134 1.17 -5.84 -4.80
N GLY A 135 0.04 -6.53 -4.87
CA GLY A 135 -0.13 -7.83 -5.51
C GLY A 135 -0.11 -7.79 -7.04
N PRO A 136 -0.41 -8.93 -7.70
CA PRO A 136 -0.42 -9.03 -9.15
C PRO A 136 -1.67 -8.42 -9.80
N THR A 137 -2.79 -8.37 -9.08
CA THR A 137 -4.09 -7.90 -9.61
C THR A 137 -4.92 -7.23 -8.52
N ILE A 138 -5.85 -6.37 -8.96
CA ILE A 138 -6.90 -5.79 -8.13
C ILE A 138 -8.31 -6.21 -8.63
N GLU A 139 -8.39 -7.26 -9.44
CA GLU A 139 -9.67 -7.84 -9.85
C GLU A 139 -10.47 -8.33 -8.64
N TYR A 140 -11.79 -8.32 -8.75
CA TYR A 140 -12.72 -8.87 -7.76
C TYR A 140 -12.83 -8.12 -6.42
N PHE A 141 -12.37 -6.87 -6.35
CA PHE A 141 -12.57 -6.02 -5.17
C PHE A 141 -13.78 -5.07 -5.27
N GLU A 142 -14.63 -5.23 -6.30
CA GLU A 142 -15.82 -4.39 -6.52
C GLU A 142 -16.89 -4.51 -5.43
N ALA A 143 -16.86 -5.56 -4.63
CA ALA A 143 -17.73 -5.69 -3.45
C ALA A 143 -17.23 -4.89 -2.23
N MET A 144 -15.98 -4.41 -2.28
CA MET A 144 -15.36 -3.61 -1.22
C MET A 144 -15.20 -2.15 -1.63
N ASP A 145 -14.93 -1.88 -2.91
CA ASP A 145 -14.62 -0.57 -3.45
C ASP A 145 -15.48 -0.25 -4.69
N ASN A 146 -15.97 0.99 -4.77
CA ASN A 146 -16.73 1.43 -5.94
C ASN A 146 -15.80 1.63 -7.15
N VAL A 147 -15.97 0.83 -8.18
CA VAL A 147 -15.19 0.86 -9.43
C VAL A 147 -15.37 2.18 -10.19
N GLU A 148 -16.56 2.81 -10.10
CA GLU A 148 -16.89 4.05 -10.82
C GLU A 148 -16.15 5.28 -10.28
N ASP A 149 -15.51 5.18 -9.11
CA ASP A 149 -14.70 6.25 -8.57
C ASP A 149 -13.39 6.43 -9.35
N ALA A 150 -12.95 5.42 -10.10
CA ALA A 150 -11.80 5.50 -10.97
C ALA A 150 -12.22 5.95 -12.38
N PRO A 151 -11.62 7.02 -12.95
CA PRO A 151 -11.92 7.46 -14.32
C PRO A 151 -11.58 6.42 -15.41
N GLU A 152 -10.67 5.51 -15.13
CA GLU A 152 -10.30 4.38 -15.99
C GLU A 152 -9.96 3.17 -15.11
N ILE A 153 -10.48 1.99 -15.47
CA ILE A 153 -10.21 0.76 -14.72
C ILE A 153 -8.86 0.21 -15.16
N VAL A 154 -8.00 -0.04 -14.17
CA VAL A 154 -6.67 -0.67 -14.33
C VAL A 154 -6.62 -1.84 -13.36
N LEU A 155 -6.64 -3.06 -13.87
CA LEU A 155 -6.78 -4.27 -13.05
C LEU A 155 -5.43 -4.88 -12.61
N ASP A 156 -4.35 -4.61 -13.36
CA ASP A 156 -3.02 -5.08 -12.97
C ASP A 156 -2.56 -4.39 -11.68
N GLY A 157 -2.05 -5.14 -10.71
CA GLY A 157 -1.40 -4.58 -9.54
C GLY A 157 0.04 -4.10 -9.83
N LEU A 158 0.79 -3.79 -8.77
CA LEU A 158 2.20 -3.39 -8.88
C LEU A 158 3.17 -4.57 -8.98
N CYS A 159 2.71 -5.80 -8.81
CA CYS A 159 3.53 -7.01 -8.86
C CYS A 159 4.80 -6.94 -7.97
N LEU A 160 4.70 -6.33 -6.80
CA LEU A 160 5.79 -6.28 -5.81
C LEU A 160 5.92 -7.61 -5.06
N THR A 161 4.84 -8.37 -5.00
CA THR A 161 4.73 -9.73 -4.46
C THR A 161 3.81 -10.56 -5.35
N PRO A 162 3.99 -11.88 -5.42
CA PRO A 162 3.07 -12.77 -6.14
C PRO A 162 1.76 -13.04 -5.38
N ILE A 163 1.60 -12.50 -4.16
CA ILE A 163 0.46 -12.71 -3.28
C ILE A 163 -0.46 -11.51 -3.35
N THR A 164 -1.77 -11.73 -3.57
CA THR A 164 -2.80 -10.70 -3.40
C THR A 164 -3.25 -10.67 -1.94
N ILE A 165 -3.09 -9.55 -1.27
CA ILE A 165 -3.57 -9.36 0.09
C ILE A 165 -5.09 -9.13 0.07
N ILE A 166 -5.79 -9.83 0.95
CA ILE A 166 -7.22 -9.62 1.21
C ILE A 166 -7.35 -9.02 2.61
N PRO A 167 -7.41 -7.68 2.73
CA PRO A 167 -7.55 -7.05 4.03
C PRO A 167 -8.97 -7.21 4.59
N HIS A 168 -9.14 -6.90 5.88
CA HIS A 168 -10.44 -6.80 6.54
C HIS A 168 -11.26 -8.09 6.60
N ILE A 169 -10.61 -9.26 6.62
CA ILE A 169 -11.32 -10.55 6.57
C ILE A 169 -12.18 -10.82 7.81
N ASP A 170 -11.93 -10.11 8.91
CA ASP A 170 -12.65 -10.18 10.20
C ASP A 170 -13.43 -8.89 10.53
N ASN A 171 -13.46 -7.90 9.63
CA ASN A 171 -14.14 -6.62 9.84
C ASN A 171 -15.61 -6.70 9.41
N ALA A 172 -16.53 -6.36 10.31
CA ALA A 172 -17.97 -6.49 10.09
C ALA A 172 -18.49 -5.70 8.85
N ASP A 173 -17.84 -4.59 8.49
CA ASP A 173 -18.25 -3.75 7.36
C ASP A 173 -17.72 -4.28 6.01
N PHE A 174 -16.67 -5.10 6.01
CA PHE A 174 -15.99 -5.56 4.80
C PHE A 174 -15.99 -7.08 4.61
N ILE A 175 -16.33 -7.86 5.64
CA ILE A 175 -16.16 -9.32 5.69
C ILE A 175 -16.78 -10.05 4.49
N GLU A 176 -17.98 -9.66 4.05
CA GLU A 176 -18.66 -10.30 2.92
C GLU A 176 -17.90 -10.05 1.62
N GLY A 177 -17.51 -8.80 1.35
CA GLY A 177 -16.75 -8.41 0.17
C GLY A 177 -15.35 -9.03 0.16
N ALA A 178 -14.67 -9.06 1.30
CA ALA A 178 -13.36 -9.67 1.44
C ALA A 178 -13.39 -11.19 1.17
N HIS A 179 -14.37 -11.90 1.71
CA HIS A 179 -14.56 -13.32 1.42
C HIS A 179 -14.88 -13.58 -0.05
N MET A 180 -15.73 -12.75 -0.65
CA MET A 180 -16.09 -12.86 -2.07
C MET A 180 -14.86 -12.67 -2.95
N ALA A 181 -14.08 -11.59 -2.74
CA ALA A 181 -12.84 -11.32 -3.46
C ALA A 181 -11.85 -12.47 -3.32
N ASN A 182 -11.66 -12.99 -2.09
CA ASN A 182 -10.76 -14.12 -1.82
C ASN A 182 -11.15 -15.37 -2.62
N MET A 183 -12.43 -15.74 -2.60
CA MET A 183 -12.94 -16.91 -3.32
C MET A 183 -12.76 -16.77 -4.84
N GLN A 184 -13.08 -15.61 -5.41
CA GLN A 184 -13.00 -15.33 -6.84
C GLN A 184 -11.53 -15.32 -7.32
N LEU A 185 -10.64 -14.70 -6.57
CA LEU A 185 -9.19 -14.68 -6.87
C LEU A 185 -8.60 -16.09 -6.83
N GLN A 186 -8.94 -16.90 -5.81
CA GLN A 186 -8.50 -18.30 -5.73
C GLN A 186 -9.04 -19.15 -6.90
N ALA A 187 -10.31 -18.94 -7.26
CA ALA A 187 -10.90 -19.63 -8.41
C ALA A 187 -10.24 -19.23 -9.74
N ALA A 188 -9.74 -17.98 -9.84
CA ALA A 188 -8.98 -17.49 -10.98
C ALA A 188 -7.48 -17.91 -10.96
N GLY A 189 -7.04 -18.63 -9.92
CA GLY A 189 -5.68 -19.17 -9.81
C GLY A 189 -4.66 -18.25 -9.14
N TYR A 190 -5.09 -17.15 -8.55
CA TYR A 190 -4.21 -16.27 -7.80
C TYR A 190 -3.90 -16.81 -6.39
N SER A 191 -2.68 -16.59 -5.94
CA SER A 191 -2.32 -16.81 -4.53
C SER A 191 -2.83 -15.65 -3.69
N THR A 192 -3.63 -15.92 -2.67
CA THR A 192 -4.21 -14.90 -1.79
C THR A 192 -3.74 -15.08 -0.36
N LEU A 193 -3.71 -13.99 0.40
CA LEU A 193 -3.46 -13.98 1.84
C LEU A 193 -4.50 -13.12 2.54
N PRO A 194 -5.52 -13.72 3.16
CA PRO A 194 -6.43 -12.99 4.04
C PRO A 194 -5.71 -12.48 5.28
N LEU A 195 -6.00 -11.21 5.65
CA LEU A 195 -5.47 -10.57 6.85
C LEU A 195 -6.63 -9.97 7.67
N GLY A 196 -6.65 -10.29 8.96
CA GLY A 196 -7.49 -9.58 9.93
C GLY A 196 -7.05 -8.14 10.15
N ASP A 197 -7.90 -7.33 10.76
CA ASP A 197 -7.68 -5.88 10.91
C ASP A 197 -6.40 -5.49 11.66
N THR A 198 -5.88 -6.39 12.50
CA THR A 198 -4.63 -6.16 13.26
C THR A 198 -3.40 -6.82 12.63
N GLU A 199 -3.58 -7.57 11.55
CA GLU A 199 -2.51 -8.37 10.95
C GLU A 199 -1.77 -7.64 9.82
N ALA A 200 -0.52 -8.03 9.63
CA ALA A 200 0.33 -7.57 8.54
C ALA A 200 1.23 -8.69 8.01
N LEU A 201 1.47 -8.69 6.69
CA LEU A 201 2.51 -9.48 6.06
C LEU A 201 3.81 -8.66 6.01
N VAL A 202 4.88 -9.21 6.56
CA VAL A 202 6.25 -8.71 6.41
C VAL A 202 6.98 -9.60 5.41
N ILE A 203 7.55 -8.98 4.38
CA ILE A 203 8.47 -9.62 3.44
C ILE A 203 9.83 -8.95 3.58
N ASP A 204 10.86 -9.73 3.91
CA ASP A 204 12.26 -9.29 3.96
C ASP A 204 13.10 -10.25 3.12
N GLY A 205 13.27 -9.89 1.87
CA GLY A 205 13.92 -10.77 0.90
C GLY A 205 13.13 -12.05 0.65
N SER A 206 13.73 -13.19 0.96
CA SER A 206 13.09 -14.51 0.83
C SER A 206 12.26 -14.91 2.06
N HIS A 207 12.31 -14.14 3.14
CA HIS A 207 11.61 -14.44 4.38
C HIS A 207 10.26 -13.75 4.41
N GLN A 208 9.22 -14.50 4.76
CA GLN A 208 7.86 -14.00 4.89
C GLN A 208 7.29 -14.43 6.24
N ARG A 209 6.60 -13.51 6.91
CA ARG A 209 5.88 -13.81 8.16
C ARG A 209 4.67 -12.89 8.32
N ILE A 210 3.63 -13.42 8.94
CA ILE A 210 2.50 -12.63 9.43
C ILE A 210 2.82 -12.19 10.86
N ILE A 211 2.45 -10.96 11.17
CA ILE A 211 2.54 -10.36 12.52
C ILE A 211 1.22 -9.68 12.84
N ASP A 212 0.86 -9.69 14.11
CA ASP A 212 -0.32 -9.06 14.72
C ASP A 212 0.08 -8.04 15.79
#